data_28e7e1d4bd90c5fc12975411defc38e2
#
_entry.id   28e7e1d4bd90c5fc12975411defc38e2
#
_cell.length_a   1.000
_cell.length_b   1.000
_cell.length_c   1.000
_cell.angle_alpha   90.00
_cell.angle_beta   90.00
_cell.angle_gamma   90.00
#
_symmetry.space_group_name_H-M   'P 1'
#
loop_
_entity.id
_entity.type
_entity.pdbx_description
1 polymer ?
#
loop_
_entity_poly.entity_id
_entity_poly.type
_entity_poly.pdbx_seq_one_letter_code
_entity_poly.pdbx_strand_id
1 'polypeptide(L)'
;MFAVLKTGGKQYRVQAGDVLRVEKLAADAGEKVQFNEILMVGSTVGAPLVAGAAVQAEVIEQIKADKVVSYVKRRRKHSSQRTRGHRQQLTLLRVTEVLENGADKSGVKAALGIRAAAATEAKPAAKAKKAAPKAEAADAAEPAAKKPARAKKAAKASDEA
;
A
#
# COMPACT_ATOMS: atom_id res chain seq x y z
N MET A 1 -8.84 22.83 19.80
CA MET A 1 -7.98 21.74 20.26
C MET A 1 -7.17 21.21 19.08
N PHE A 2 -5.89 20.88 19.25
CA PHE A 2 -5.07 20.33 18.17
C PHE A 2 -4.45 19.00 18.59
N ALA A 3 -4.11 18.18 17.60
CA ALA A 3 -3.36 16.94 17.78
C ALA A 3 -2.17 16.89 16.82
N VAL A 4 -1.16 16.12 17.18
CA VAL A 4 -0.05 15.76 16.29
C VAL A 4 -0.15 14.29 16.01
N LEU A 5 -0.47 13.92 14.77
CA LEU A 5 -0.57 12.55 14.31
C LEU A 5 0.62 12.17 13.43
N LYS A 6 0.96 10.88 13.43
CA LYS A 6 1.98 10.30 12.57
C LYS A 6 1.33 9.38 11.55
N THR A 7 1.56 9.62 10.26
CA THR A 7 1.10 8.73 9.18
C THR A 7 2.00 8.85 7.96
N GLY A 8 2.17 7.77 7.20
CA GLY A 8 3.00 7.75 6.00
C GLY A 8 4.46 8.17 6.23
N GLY A 9 4.99 8.00 7.44
CA GLY A 9 6.35 8.44 7.81
C GLY A 9 6.49 9.94 8.06
N LYS A 10 5.38 10.70 8.08
CA LYS A 10 5.34 12.14 8.31
C LYS A 10 4.49 12.45 9.54
N GLN A 11 4.73 13.63 10.12
CA GLN A 11 3.95 14.14 11.24
C GLN A 11 3.10 15.33 10.77
N TYR A 12 1.87 15.39 11.25
CA TYR A 12 0.92 16.43 10.89
C TYR A 12 0.30 17.02 12.17
N ARG A 13 0.35 18.33 12.28
CA ARG A 13 -0.45 19.06 13.28
C ARG A 13 -1.82 19.31 12.69
N VAL A 14 -2.86 18.89 13.38
CA VAL A 14 -4.24 18.90 12.87
C VAL A 14 -5.22 19.43 13.87
N GLN A 15 -6.29 20.05 13.36
CA GLN A 15 -7.46 20.48 14.12
C GLN A 15 -8.72 19.92 13.44
N ALA A 16 -9.83 19.93 14.15
CA ALA A 16 -11.11 19.56 13.55
C ALA A 16 -11.46 20.54 12.41
N GLY A 17 -11.87 20.00 11.27
CA GLY A 17 -12.17 20.74 10.05
C GLY A 17 -11.01 20.89 9.07
N ASP A 18 -9.78 20.55 9.45
CA ASP A 18 -8.62 20.67 8.57
C ASP A 18 -8.68 19.67 7.41
N VAL A 19 -8.21 20.12 6.24
CA VAL A 19 -8.06 19.28 5.05
C VAL A 19 -6.59 18.97 4.82
N LEU A 20 -6.25 17.68 4.73
CA LEU A 20 -4.89 17.19 4.65
C LEU A 20 -4.67 16.31 3.43
N ARG A 21 -3.44 16.36 2.89
CA ARG A 21 -2.94 15.40 1.90
C ARG A 21 -1.97 14.45 2.58
N VAL A 22 -2.34 13.18 2.68
CA VAL A 22 -1.52 12.13 3.28
C VAL A 22 -1.12 11.10 2.24
N GLU A 23 -0.15 10.25 2.56
CA GLU A 23 0.20 9.10 1.72
C GLU A 23 -1.01 8.18 1.54
N LYS A 24 -1.07 7.47 0.42
CA LYS A 24 -2.22 6.67 0.03
C LYS A 24 -2.63 5.67 1.11
N LEU A 25 -3.88 5.78 1.55
CA LEU A 25 -4.54 4.89 2.52
C LEU A 25 -5.37 3.83 1.79
N ALA A 26 -5.60 2.71 2.47
CA ALA A 26 -6.50 1.64 2.03
C ALA A 26 -7.95 1.96 2.44
N ALA A 27 -8.48 3.03 1.87
CA ALA A 27 -9.84 3.53 2.12
C ALA A 27 -10.40 4.16 0.85
N ASP A 28 -11.71 4.09 0.67
CA ASP A 28 -12.41 4.68 -0.45
C ASP A 28 -12.96 6.09 -0.13
N ALA A 29 -13.34 6.83 -1.16
CA ALA A 29 -13.95 8.15 -0.99
C ALA A 29 -15.26 8.04 -0.21
N GLY A 30 -15.46 8.94 0.77
CA GLY A 30 -16.60 8.94 1.69
C GLY A 30 -16.43 8.03 2.92
N GLU A 31 -15.36 7.24 3.00
CA GLU A 31 -15.11 6.36 4.14
C GLU A 31 -14.52 7.14 5.32
N LYS A 32 -14.97 6.81 6.55
CA LYS A 32 -14.36 7.34 7.77
C LYS A 32 -13.19 6.46 8.18
N VAL A 33 -12.08 7.10 8.50
CA VAL A 33 -10.84 6.45 8.94
C VAL A 33 -10.36 7.03 10.25
N GLN A 34 -9.68 6.23 11.06
CA GLN A 34 -9.17 6.63 12.35
C GLN A 34 -7.67 6.46 12.42
N PHE A 35 -6.97 7.51 12.82
CA PHE A 35 -5.54 7.51 13.10
C PHE A 35 -5.31 7.26 14.58
N ASN A 36 -4.56 6.19 14.90
CA ASN A 36 -4.27 5.79 16.28
C ASN A 36 -2.84 6.15 16.69
N GLU A 37 -1.97 6.52 15.75
CA GLU A 37 -0.60 6.96 16.05
C GLU A 37 -0.57 8.46 16.37
N ILE A 38 -0.94 8.79 17.59
CA ILE A 38 -1.00 10.18 18.08
C ILE A 38 0.19 10.46 19.00
N LEU A 39 0.98 11.46 18.65
CA LEU A 39 2.16 11.86 19.41
C LEU A 39 1.81 12.87 20.51
N MET A 40 0.83 13.72 20.25
CA MET A 40 0.43 14.79 21.17
C MET A 40 -1.03 15.16 20.96
N VAL A 41 -1.76 15.45 22.02
CA VAL A 41 -3.11 16.02 21.99
C VAL A 41 -3.19 17.18 22.98
N GLY A 42 -3.51 18.37 22.48
CA GLY A 42 -3.52 19.58 23.30
C GLY A 42 -2.20 19.83 24.01
N SER A 43 -2.17 19.69 25.33
CA SER A 43 -0.97 19.79 26.18
C SER A 43 -0.34 18.45 26.55
N THR A 44 -1.01 17.33 26.25
CA THR A 44 -0.55 15.99 26.63
C THR A 44 0.39 15.44 25.57
N VAL A 45 1.62 15.13 25.95
CA VAL A 45 2.65 14.56 25.08
C VAL A 45 2.78 13.07 25.36
N GLY A 46 2.75 12.24 24.30
CA GLY A 46 2.90 10.80 24.41
C GLY A 46 4.38 10.37 24.56
N ALA A 47 4.59 9.27 25.25
CA ALA A 47 5.90 8.65 25.39
C ALA A 47 5.84 7.15 24.96
N PRO A 48 5.96 6.81 23.69
CA PRO A 48 6.05 7.63 22.46
C PRO A 48 4.69 8.10 21.91
N LEU A 49 3.58 7.45 22.27
CA LEU A 49 2.23 7.72 21.79
C LEU A 49 1.29 8.02 22.96
N VAL A 50 0.25 8.78 22.71
CA VAL A 50 -0.83 9.02 23.68
C VAL A 50 -1.79 7.84 23.62
N ALA A 51 -1.89 7.07 24.71
CA ALA A 51 -2.78 5.92 24.80
C ALA A 51 -4.25 6.36 24.78
N GLY A 52 -5.08 5.69 23.97
CA GLY A 52 -6.51 5.95 23.87
C GLY A 52 -6.90 7.19 23.08
N ALA A 53 -5.93 7.97 22.59
CA ALA A 53 -6.20 9.11 21.73
C ALA A 53 -6.29 8.69 20.26
N ALA A 54 -7.15 9.34 19.49
CA ALA A 54 -7.28 9.14 18.06
C ALA A 54 -7.74 10.41 17.35
N VAL A 55 -7.48 10.45 16.04
CA VAL A 55 -8.03 11.46 15.14
C VAL A 55 -8.89 10.76 14.11
N GLN A 56 -10.14 11.16 14.01
CA GLN A 56 -11.06 10.68 12.98
C GLN A 56 -11.07 11.64 11.80
N ALA A 57 -11.10 11.08 10.60
CA ALA A 57 -11.15 11.83 9.37
C ALA A 57 -12.04 11.13 8.35
N GLU A 58 -12.61 11.91 7.46
CA GLU A 58 -13.36 11.46 6.30
C GLU A 58 -12.50 11.59 5.05
N VAL A 59 -12.44 10.53 4.25
CA VAL A 59 -11.73 10.53 2.97
C VAL A 59 -12.57 11.27 1.94
N ILE A 60 -12.04 12.37 1.40
CA ILE A 60 -12.71 13.14 0.35
C ILE A 60 -12.50 12.43 -1.00
N GLU A 61 -11.24 12.21 -1.38
CA GLU A 61 -10.88 11.52 -2.62
C GLU A 61 -9.45 10.98 -2.63
N GLN A 62 -9.16 10.10 -3.58
CA GLN A 62 -7.82 9.61 -3.88
C GLN A 62 -7.23 10.43 -5.04
N ILE A 63 -6.25 11.26 -4.74
CA ILE A 63 -5.64 12.19 -5.71
C ILE A 63 -4.27 11.71 -6.19
N LYS A 64 -3.82 12.28 -7.31
CA LYS A 64 -2.45 12.12 -7.80
C LYS A 64 -1.77 13.50 -7.81
N ALA A 65 -0.60 13.58 -7.20
CA ALA A 65 0.23 14.78 -7.24
C ALA A 65 0.69 15.13 -8.67
N ASP A 66 1.30 16.29 -8.82
CA ASP A 66 1.88 16.72 -10.07
C ASP A 66 2.95 15.74 -10.56
N LYS A 67 3.12 15.69 -11.87
CA LYS A 67 4.12 14.83 -12.49
C LYS A 67 5.53 15.38 -12.24
N VAL A 68 6.32 14.62 -11.50
CA VAL A 68 7.75 14.90 -11.32
C VAL A 68 8.53 14.11 -12.36
N VAL A 69 9.35 14.78 -13.13
CA VAL A 69 10.18 14.18 -14.18
C VAL A 69 11.61 14.04 -13.66
N SER A 70 12.09 12.80 -13.60
CA SER A 70 13.47 12.47 -13.28
C SER A 70 14.23 12.18 -14.57
N TYR A 71 15.32 12.91 -14.78
CA TYR A 71 16.19 12.76 -15.94
C TYR A 71 17.57 12.27 -15.51
N VAL A 72 18.02 11.17 -16.10
CA VAL A 72 19.32 10.58 -15.83
C VAL A 72 20.10 10.47 -17.14
N LYS A 73 21.31 11.02 -17.16
CA LYS A 73 22.24 10.96 -18.30
C LYS A 73 23.61 10.48 -17.83
N ARG A 74 24.20 9.54 -18.55
CA ARG A 74 25.60 9.18 -18.38
C ARG A 74 26.51 10.32 -18.84
N ARG A 75 27.53 10.61 -18.04
CA ARG A 75 28.47 11.74 -18.30
C ARG A 75 29.59 11.37 -19.25
N ARG A 76 29.95 10.08 -19.34
CA ARG A 76 31.12 9.59 -20.09
C ARG A 76 30.76 8.41 -20.98
N LYS A 77 31.55 8.26 -22.09
CA LYS A 77 31.43 7.21 -23.11
C LYS A 77 30.01 7.12 -23.68
N HIS A 78 29.64 6.04 -24.34
CA HIS A 78 28.33 5.84 -24.94
C HIS A 78 27.19 6.37 -24.06
N SER A 79 26.85 7.64 -24.28
CA SER A 79 25.91 8.35 -23.42
C SER A 79 24.51 7.79 -23.58
N SER A 80 23.98 7.24 -22.50
CA SER A 80 22.56 6.91 -22.42
C SER A 80 21.83 7.96 -21.59
N GLN A 81 20.64 8.30 -22.01
CA GLN A 81 19.75 9.21 -21.28
C GLN A 81 18.40 8.54 -21.09
N ARG A 82 17.82 8.75 -19.94
CA ARG A 82 16.50 8.19 -19.59
C ARG A 82 15.69 9.22 -18.83
N THR A 83 14.45 9.37 -19.24
CA THR A 83 13.47 10.22 -18.57
C THR A 83 12.41 9.33 -17.94
N ARG A 84 12.11 9.54 -16.65
CA ARG A 84 11.05 8.83 -15.92
C ARG A 84 10.13 9.86 -15.31
N GLY A 85 8.84 9.73 -15.56
CA GLY A 85 7.82 10.52 -14.88
C GLY A 85 7.25 9.73 -13.69
N HIS A 86 7.03 10.43 -12.57
CA HIS A 86 6.37 9.90 -11.39
C HIS A 86 5.23 10.80 -10.96
N ARG A 87 4.08 10.21 -10.58
CA ARG A 87 2.96 10.89 -9.90
C ARG A 87 2.67 10.16 -8.61
N GLN A 88 2.93 10.84 -7.49
CA GLN A 88 2.63 10.28 -6.17
C GLN A 88 1.11 10.18 -5.98
N GLN A 89 0.66 9.02 -5.55
CA GLN A 89 -0.73 8.83 -5.15
C GLN A 89 -0.88 9.27 -3.70
N LEU A 90 -1.88 10.11 -3.44
CA LEU A 90 -2.16 10.69 -2.14
C LEU A 90 -3.66 10.53 -1.83
N THR A 91 -4.00 10.54 -0.56
CA THR A 91 -5.38 10.61 -0.07
C THR A 91 -5.66 12.01 0.46
N LEU A 92 -6.71 12.63 -0.04
CA LEU A 92 -7.24 13.89 0.50
C LEU A 92 -8.29 13.54 1.54
N LEU A 93 -8.11 14.06 2.76
CA LEU A 93 -9.03 13.79 3.86
C LEU A 93 -9.34 15.07 4.64
N ARG A 94 -10.51 15.08 5.29
CA ARG A 94 -10.94 16.12 6.22
C ARG A 94 -10.99 15.55 7.62
N VAL A 95 -10.32 16.19 8.55
CA VAL A 95 -10.40 15.86 9.98
C VAL A 95 -11.80 16.20 10.50
N THR A 96 -12.50 15.22 11.04
CA THR A 96 -13.82 15.43 11.63
C THR A 96 -13.73 15.70 13.12
N GLU A 97 -12.96 14.86 13.84
CA GLU A 97 -12.90 14.91 15.29
C GLU A 97 -11.53 14.52 15.84
N VAL A 98 -11.14 15.12 16.96
CA VAL A 98 -9.95 14.79 17.73
C VAL A 98 -10.41 14.21 19.06
N LEU A 99 -10.14 12.93 19.32
CA LEU A 99 -10.48 12.21 20.52
C LEU A 99 -9.27 12.14 21.45
N GLU A 100 -9.41 12.62 22.68
CA GLU A 100 -8.37 12.50 23.72
C GLU A 100 -8.31 11.09 24.29
N ASN A 101 -9.48 10.44 24.43
CA ASN A 101 -9.64 9.11 25.00
C ASN A 101 -10.75 8.35 24.27
N GLY A 102 -10.73 7.02 24.35
CA GLY A 102 -11.80 6.17 23.83
C GLY A 102 -11.68 5.80 22.35
N ALA A 103 -10.51 5.91 21.77
CA ALA A 103 -10.22 5.49 20.39
C ALA A 103 -10.69 4.05 20.07
N ASP A 104 -10.54 3.15 21.03
CA ASP A 104 -10.88 1.72 20.85
C ASP A 104 -12.41 1.45 20.78
N LYS A 105 -13.21 2.40 21.28
CA LYS A 105 -14.69 2.28 21.33
C LYS A 105 -15.38 2.83 20.08
N SER A 106 -14.67 3.54 19.23
CA SER A 106 -15.26 4.24 18.08
C SER A 106 -15.73 3.31 16.98
N GLY A 107 -15.18 2.08 16.87
CA GLY A 107 -15.51 1.13 15.82
C GLY A 107 -15.14 1.56 14.40
N VAL A 108 -14.42 2.67 14.26
CA VAL A 108 -14.01 3.22 12.97
C VAL A 108 -12.78 2.47 12.46
N LYS A 109 -12.72 2.22 11.16
CA LYS A 109 -11.61 1.54 10.49
C LYS A 109 -10.29 2.27 10.71
N ALA A 110 -9.26 1.55 11.14
CA ALA A 110 -7.93 2.12 11.30
C ALA A 110 -7.36 2.60 9.97
N ALA A 111 -6.75 3.77 9.96
CA ALA A 111 -6.09 4.36 8.80
C ALA A 111 -4.78 3.61 8.49
N LEU A 112 -4.85 2.55 7.69
CA LEU A 112 -3.71 1.76 7.27
C LEU A 112 -3.24 2.20 5.88
N GLY A 113 -1.93 2.35 5.73
CA GLY A 113 -1.33 2.49 4.39
C GLY A 113 -1.51 1.19 3.59
N ILE A 114 -1.61 1.28 2.26
CA ILE A 114 -1.86 0.12 1.38
C ILE A 114 -0.87 -1.02 1.61
N ARG A 115 0.40 -0.73 1.89
CA ARG A 115 1.40 -1.76 2.19
C ARG A 115 1.15 -2.47 3.52
N ALA A 116 0.67 -1.75 4.53
CA ALA A 116 0.34 -2.32 5.83
C ALA A 116 -0.95 -3.14 5.75
N ALA A 117 -1.96 -2.69 5.02
CA ALA A 117 -3.19 -3.42 4.77
C ALA A 117 -2.93 -4.76 4.06
N ALA A 118 -2.13 -4.76 2.99
CA ALA A 118 -1.75 -5.98 2.28
C ALA A 118 -0.97 -6.98 3.17
N ALA A 119 -0.19 -6.49 4.14
CA ALA A 119 0.53 -7.34 5.09
C ALA A 119 -0.39 -7.99 6.15
N THR A 120 -1.45 -7.30 6.53
CA THR A 120 -2.47 -7.84 7.46
C THR A 120 -3.36 -8.88 6.79
N GLU A 121 -3.71 -8.71 5.53
CA GLU A 121 -4.48 -9.68 4.75
C GLU A 121 -3.68 -10.94 4.38
N ALA A 122 -2.36 -10.81 4.15
CA ALA A 122 -1.50 -11.95 3.83
C ALA A 122 -1.18 -12.88 5.02
N LYS A 123 -1.41 -12.45 6.27
CA LYS A 123 -1.03 -13.19 7.47
C LYS A 123 -1.94 -14.39 7.82
N PRO A 124 -3.24 -14.46 7.49
CA PRO A 124 -4.04 -15.66 7.75
C PRO A 124 -3.79 -16.83 6.80
N ALA A 125 -3.30 -16.60 5.58
CA ALA A 125 -3.12 -17.65 4.58
C ALA A 125 -1.84 -18.52 4.78
N ALA A 126 -0.83 -18.01 5.49
CA ALA A 126 0.43 -18.73 5.69
C ALA A 126 0.40 -19.78 6.82
N LYS A 127 -0.66 -19.81 7.68
CA LYS A 127 -0.79 -20.75 8.79
C LYS A 127 -1.58 -22.03 8.47
N ALA A 128 -2.23 -22.10 7.29
CA ALA A 128 -3.08 -23.25 6.95
C ALA A 128 -2.41 -24.35 6.10
N LYS A 129 -1.12 -24.23 5.77
CA LYS A 129 -0.41 -25.22 4.91
C LYS A 129 0.61 -26.10 5.66
N LYS A 130 0.49 -26.28 6.97
CA LYS A 130 1.41 -27.16 7.71
C LYS A 130 0.68 -28.08 8.67
N ALA A 131 -0.24 -28.87 8.13
CA ALA A 131 -0.71 -30.10 8.78
C ALA A 131 -1.47 -30.94 7.75
N ALA A 132 -0.74 -31.86 7.10
CA ALA A 132 -1.31 -33.10 6.58
C ALA A 132 -0.26 -34.20 6.73
N PRO A 133 -0.62 -35.32 7.35
CA PRO A 133 0.33 -36.37 7.74
C PRO A 133 0.66 -37.29 6.58
N LYS A 134 1.86 -37.80 6.67
CA LYS A 134 2.47 -38.88 5.89
C LYS A 134 1.81 -40.22 6.24
N ALA A 135 1.36 -40.96 5.24
CA ALA A 135 1.20 -42.42 5.21
C ALA A 135 1.31 -42.84 3.74
N GLU A 136 2.32 -43.43 3.38
CA GLU A 136 2.77 -44.82 3.28
C GLU A 136 2.08 -45.64 2.20
N ALA A 137 2.95 -46.15 1.31
CA ALA A 137 3.08 -47.45 0.71
C ALA A 137 2.69 -47.63 -0.78
N ALA A 138 3.72 -47.88 -1.52
CA ALA A 138 3.98 -49.02 -2.45
C ALA A 138 3.18 -49.12 -3.76
N ASP A 139 3.93 -49.16 -4.76
CA ASP A 139 4.32 -50.22 -5.73
C ASP A 139 3.91 -50.01 -7.20
N ALA A 140 4.94 -50.18 -8.01
CA ALA A 140 5.03 -50.75 -9.34
C ALA A 140 4.61 -49.99 -10.62
N ALA A 141 5.62 -49.94 -11.47
CA ALA A 141 5.62 -50.08 -12.93
C ALA A 141 5.61 -48.83 -13.81
N GLU A 142 6.82 -48.54 -14.31
CA GLU A 142 7.15 -48.00 -15.64
C GLU A 142 6.65 -48.99 -16.78
N PRO A 143 6.53 -48.64 -18.09
CA PRO A 143 7.44 -47.76 -18.80
C PRO A 143 6.88 -46.96 -20.01
N ALA A 144 7.75 -46.04 -20.46
CA ALA A 144 8.09 -45.77 -21.86
C ALA A 144 7.25 -44.85 -22.76
N ALA A 145 7.95 -43.80 -23.19
CA ALA A 145 8.13 -43.36 -24.59
C ALA A 145 7.06 -42.46 -25.24
N LYS A 146 7.40 -41.26 -25.57
CA LYS A 146 7.80 -40.71 -26.85
C LYS A 146 7.67 -39.21 -26.96
N LYS A 147 8.80 -38.53 -27.20
CA LYS A 147 8.83 -37.25 -27.95
C LYS A 147 8.47 -37.55 -29.43
N PRO A 148 7.96 -36.59 -30.18
CA PRO A 148 8.78 -35.89 -31.15
C PRO A 148 8.46 -34.38 -31.26
N ALA A 149 9.51 -33.54 -31.37
CA ALA A 149 10.13 -33.01 -32.57
C ALA A 149 9.34 -31.92 -33.33
N ARG A 150 9.78 -30.70 -33.13
CA ARG A 150 10.15 -29.65 -34.08
C ARG A 150 9.59 -29.70 -35.49
N ALA A 151 8.86 -28.68 -35.90
CA ALA A 151 8.81 -28.28 -37.31
C ALA A 151 8.92 -26.74 -37.43
N LYS A 152 10.02 -26.31 -38.02
CA LYS A 152 10.24 -25.02 -38.69
C LYS A 152 9.43 -25.01 -40.00
N LYS A 153 8.90 -23.84 -40.39
CA LYS A 153 8.75 -23.43 -41.80
C LYS A 153 8.47 -21.92 -41.77
N ALA A 154 9.24 -21.21 -42.21
CA ALA A 154 9.88 -20.48 -43.29
C ALA A 154 8.95 -20.10 -44.44
N ALA A 155 8.98 -18.77 -44.71
CA ALA A 155 8.96 -18.08 -46.01
C ALA A 155 7.66 -17.95 -46.80
N LYS A 156 7.29 -16.81 -47.22
CA LYS A 156 7.52 -16.09 -48.50
C LYS A 156 6.39 -15.08 -48.66
N ALA A 157 6.59 -13.78 -48.73
CA ALA A 157 7.03 -12.97 -49.87
C ALA A 157 5.97 -12.76 -50.96
N SER A 158 5.93 -11.53 -51.42
CA SER A 158 5.32 -10.95 -52.62
C SER A 158 3.83 -10.59 -52.53
N ASP A 159 3.31 -9.55 -53.06
CA ASP A 159 3.71 -8.59 -54.09
C ASP A 159 2.50 -7.68 -54.33
N GLU A 160 2.77 -6.47 -54.70
CA GLU A 160 2.03 -5.54 -55.61
C GLU A 160 0.52 -5.22 -55.40
N ALA A 161 0.23 -4.03 -55.15
CA ALA A 161 -0.38 -3.02 -56.04
C ALA A 161 -0.39 -1.66 -55.34
#